data_aa9c3c15dd9fd38477714440333776b1
#
_entry.id   aa9c3c15dd9fd38477714440333776b1
#
_cell.length_a   1.000
_cell.length_b   1.000
_cell.length_c   1.000
_cell.angle_alpha   90.00
_cell.angle_beta   90.00
_cell.angle_gamma   90.00
#
_symmetry.space_group_name_H-M   'P 1'
#
loop_
_entity.id
_entity.type
_entity.pdbx_description
1 polymer ?
#
loop_
_entity_poly.entity_id
_entity_poly.type
_entity_poly.pdbx_seq_one_letter_code
_entity_poly.pdbx_strand_id
1 'polypeptide(L)'
;MFLRNLLIIAILFFSPVKSAFASEESVIHLIQKNPDLNIFYNYLVETGLDKVLKKKLPWNWTIFAPSNKAFNELPNFVKTEILSVEYLSKNLFMDHILAGHKTSLDVKDFTTEITVSNKKIQLYKTNSLFVKDMIVTKEDLMAKNGVVHVINCVMFVQPSIQDDRLTPENQRDYPLTSCCMRTEKEVSVWKSNTKIN
;
A
#
# COMPACT_ATOMS: atom_id res chain seq x y z
N MET A 1 14.36 11.12 73.36
CA MET A 1 14.83 11.69 72.10
C MET A 1 14.76 10.59 71.03
N PHE A 2 13.58 10.47 70.32
CA PHE A 2 13.28 9.37 69.41
C PHE A 2 13.54 9.85 67.97
N LEU A 3 14.54 9.28 67.28
CA LEU A 3 14.72 9.42 65.84
C LEU A 3 13.75 8.46 65.12
N ARG A 4 12.81 9.02 64.37
CA ARG A 4 11.96 8.27 63.45
C ARG A 4 12.66 8.21 62.09
N ASN A 5 13.16 7.00 61.71
CA ASN A 5 13.62 6.74 60.36
C ASN A 5 12.44 6.70 59.39
N LEU A 6 12.40 7.63 58.45
CA LEU A 6 11.43 7.67 57.38
C LEU A 6 12.01 6.86 56.21
N LEU A 7 11.50 5.66 55.99
CA LEU A 7 11.84 4.79 54.86
C LEU A 7 11.06 5.31 53.62
N ILE A 8 11.75 5.98 52.71
CA ILE A 8 11.15 6.37 51.42
C ILE A 8 11.23 5.15 50.49
N ILE A 9 10.12 4.47 50.27
CA ILE A 9 10.02 3.42 49.25
C ILE A 9 9.80 4.10 47.90
N ALA A 10 10.85 4.14 47.07
CA ALA A 10 10.77 4.57 45.69
C ALA A 10 10.09 3.44 44.87
N ILE A 11 8.83 3.61 44.56
CA ILE A 11 8.13 2.72 43.62
C ILE A 11 8.55 3.09 42.18
N LEU A 12 9.47 2.31 41.63
CA LEU A 12 9.83 2.38 40.22
C LEU A 12 8.65 1.87 39.40
N PHE A 13 7.89 2.78 38.78
CA PHE A 13 6.91 2.44 37.75
C PHE A 13 7.65 1.88 36.53
N PHE A 14 7.77 0.57 36.47
CA PHE A 14 8.24 -0.13 35.27
C PHE A 14 7.10 -0.13 34.25
N SER A 15 7.03 0.90 33.44
CA SER A 15 6.14 0.90 32.29
C SER A 15 6.61 -0.20 31.31
N PRO A 16 5.76 -1.16 30.94
CA PRO A 16 6.15 -2.15 29.95
C PRO A 16 6.40 -1.42 28.63
N VAL A 17 7.64 -1.35 28.22
CA VAL A 17 7.99 -0.99 26.83
C VAL A 17 7.36 -2.07 25.97
N LYS A 18 6.29 -1.72 25.25
CA LYS A 18 5.78 -2.56 24.16
C LYS A 18 6.89 -2.65 23.12
N SER A 19 7.74 -3.65 23.21
CA SER A 19 8.61 -4.01 22.11
C SER A 19 7.70 -4.39 20.94
N ALA A 20 7.78 -3.64 19.86
CA ALA A 20 7.15 -4.02 18.60
C ALA A 20 7.88 -5.28 18.12
N PHE A 21 7.36 -6.44 18.51
CA PHE A 21 7.81 -7.72 17.95
C PHE A 21 7.50 -7.66 16.46
N ALA A 22 8.53 -7.67 15.62
CA ALA A 22 8.37 -7.91 14.21
C ALA A 22 7.57 -9.22 14.05
N SER A 23 6.49 -9.19 13.31
CA SER A 23 5.66 -10.38 13.08
C SER A 23 6.51 -11.47 12.43
N GLU A 24 6.44 -12.69 12.94
CA GLU A 24 7.04 -13.87 12.29
C GLU A 24 6.34 -14.23 10.96
N GLU A 25 5.22 -13.58 10.67
CA GLU A 25 4.40 -13.83 9.50
C GLU A 25 4.87 -13.03 8.28
N SER A 26 4.71 -13.60 7.09
CA SER A 26 4.96 -12.87 5.84
C SER A 26 3.84 -11.89 5.52
N VAL A 27 4.12 -10.89 4.65
CA VAL A 27 3.11 -9.93 4.19
C VAL A 27 1.84 -10.61 3.67
N ILE A 28 2.00 -11.70 2.91
CA ILE A 28 0.84 -12.42 2.34
C ILE A 28 0.03 -13.14 3.41
N HIS A 29 0.68 -13.67 4.45
CA HIS A 29 -0.02 -14.33 5.56
C HIS A 29 -0.77 -13.31 6.42
N LEU A 30 -0.17 -12.14 6.65
CA LEU A 30 -0.80 -11.04 7.34
C LEU A 30 -2.05 -10.55 6.57
N ILE A 31 -1.96 -10.41 5.24
CA ILE A 31 -3.11 -10.05 4.39
C ILE A 31 -4.20 -11.14 4.47
N GLN A 32 -3.83 -12.41 4.36
CA GLN A 32 -4.74 -13.55 4.42
C GLN A 32 -5.55 -13.62 5.73
N LYS A 33 -4.90 -13.34 6.85
CA LYS A 33 -5.54 -13.38 8.18
C LYS A 33 -6.40 -12.16 8.48
N ASN A 34 -6.23 -11.08 7.76
CA ASN A 34 -6.98 -9.86 7.99
C ASN A 34 -8.35 -9.93 7.28
N PRO A 35 -9.48 -10.00 8.01
CA PRO A 35 -10.80 -10.14 7.41
C PRO A 35 -11.20 -8.95 6.53
N ASP A 36 -10.57 -7.78 6.73
CA ASP A 36 -10.81 -6.57 5.95
C ASP A 36 -10.06 -6.55 4.60
N LEU A 37 -9.18 -7.54 4.37
CA LEU A 37 -8.32 -7.64 3.18
C LEU A 37 -8.57 -8.91 2.35
N ASN A 38 -9.62 -9.67 2.63
CA ASN A 38 -9.84 -10.97 1.98
C ASN A 38 -10.11 -10.84 0.47
N ILE A 39 -10.74 -9.75 0.01
CA ILE A 39 -10.95 -9.51 -1.42
C ILE A 39 -9.61 -9.28 -2.11
N PHE A 40 -8.75 -8.45 -1.55
CA PHE A 40 -7.40 -8.21 -2.06
C PHE A 40 -6.56 -9.50 -2.07
N TYR A 41 -6.63 -10.29 -1.00
CA TYR A 41 -5.95 -11.59 -0.93
C TYR A 41 -6.36 -12.52 -2.06
N ASN A 42 -7.68 -12.63 -2.35
CA ASN A 42 -8.18 -13.48 -3.41
C ASN A 42 -7.62 -13.06 -4.78
N TYR A 43 -7.59 -11.77 -5.08
CA TYR A 43 -6.97 -11.29 -6.32
C TYR A 43 -5.46 -11.53 -6.39
N LEU A 44 -4.73 -11.43 -5.28
CA LEU A 44 -3.31 -11.79 -5.25
C LEU A 44 -3.09 -13.28 -5.59
N VAL A 45 -3.99 -14.16 -5.14
CA VAL A 45 -3.96 -15.60 -5.45
C VAL A 45 -4.33 -15.84 -6.91
N GLU A 46 -5.42 -15.27 -7.40
CA GLU A 46 -5.89 -15.41 -8.78
C GLU A 46 -4.84 -14.96 -9.81
N THR A 47 -4.13 -13.86 -9.52
CA THR A 47 -3.06 -13.33 -10.38
C THR A 47 -1.70 -13.97 -10.16
N GLY A 48 -1.58 -14.89 -9.18
CA GLY A 48 -0.34 -15.58 -8.83
C GLY A 48 0.70 -14.71 -8.12
N LEU A 49 0.36 -13.47 -7.74
CA LEU A 49 1.25 -12.56 -7.02
C LEU A 49 1.53 -13.04 -5.58
N ASP A 50 0.62 -13.81 -4.98
CA ASP A 50 0.84 -14.46 -3.69
C ASP A 50 2.10 -15.33 -3.67
N LYS A 51 2.37 -16.06 -4.76
CA LYS A 51 3.57 -16.91 -4.91
C LYS A 51 4.85 -16.08 -4.97
N VAL A 52 4.79 -14.90 -5.58
CA VAL A 52 5.93 -13.97 -5.64
C VAL A 52 6.21 -13.38 -4.26
N LEU A 53 5.18 -12.92 -3.57
CA LEU A 53 5.28 -12.31 -2.24
C LEU A 53 5.70 -13.29 -1.11
N LYS A 54 5.54 -14.61 -1.35
CA LYS A 54 6.05 -15.66 -0.45
C LYS A 54 7.55 -15.95 -0.63
N LYS A 55 8.13 -15.60 -1.77
CA LYS A 55 9.55 -15.90 -2.03
C LYS A 55 10.45 -15.13 -1.09
N LYS A 56 11.51 -15.78 -0.61
CA LYS A 56 12.60 -15.11 0.09
C LYS A 56 13.47 -14.38 -0.94
N LEU A 57 13.44 -13.06 -0.90
CA LEU A 57 14.20 -12.18 -1.78
C LEU A 57 15.21 -11.37 -0.96
N PRO A 58 16.23 -10.79 -1.58
CA PRO A 58 17.19 -9.93 -0.89
C PRO A 58 16.63 -8.59 -0.44
N TRP A 59 15.40 -8.28 -0.77
CA TRP A 59 14.67 -7.08 -0.34
C TRP A 59 13.34 -7.44 0.33
N ASN A 60 12.79 -6.50 1.08
CA ASN A 60 11.47 -6.58 1.67
C ASN A 60 10.42 -5.95 0.74
N TRP A 61 9.16 -6.16 1.07
CA TRP A 61 8.02 -5.62 0.34
C TRP A 61 7.34 -4.48 1.09
N THR A 62 6.81 -3.52 0.37
CA THR A 62 5.79 -2.60 0.87
C THR A 62 4.52 -2.82 0.07
N ILE A 63 3.41 -3.10 0.75
CA ILE A 63 2.12 -3.40 0.13
C ILE A 63 1.12 -2.34 0.55
N PHE A 64 0.50 -1.68 -0.43
CA PHE A 64 -0.67 -0.83 -0.21
C PHE A 64 -1.92 -1.67 -0.48
N ALA A 65 -2.52 -2.22 0.57
CA ALA A 65 -3.62 -3.16 0.48
C ALA A 65 -4.98 -2.44 0.54
N PRO A 66 -5.77 -2.43 -0.54
CA PRO A 66 -7.11 -1.89 -0.50
C PRO A 66 -8.01 -2.70 0.44
N SER A 67 -8.78 -2.01 1.28
CA SER A 67 -9.77 -2.65 2.14
C SER A 67 -10.91 -3.27 1.32
N ASN A 68 -11.66 -4.21 1.89
CA ASN A 68 -12.88 -4.73 1.26
C ASN A 68 -13.86 -3.62 0.89
N LYS A 69 -13.96 -2.58 1.74
CA LYS A 69 -14.78 -1.41 1.45
C LYS A 69 -14.33 -0.71 0.17
N ALA A 70 -13.03 -0.54 -0.03
CA ALA A 70 -12.48 0.06 -1.25
C ALA A 70 -12.90 -0.70 -2.51
N PHE A 71 -12.92 -2.04 -2.49
CA PHE A 71 -13.40 -2.87 -3.59
C PHE A 71 -14.91 -2.77 -3.80
N ASN A 72 -15.67 -2.72 -2.71
CA ASN A 72 -17.13 -2.63 -2.80
C ASN A 72 -17.60 -1.31 -3.41
N GLU A 73 -16.84 -0.24 -3.20
CA GLU A 73 -17.11 1.09 -3.75
C GLU A 73 -16.68 1.26 -5.23
N LEU A 74 -15.99 0.26 -5.81
CA LEU A 74 -15.63 0.31 -7.23
C LEU A 74 -16.86 0.28 -8.13
N PRO A 75 -16.90 1.12 -9.18
CA PRO A 75 -17.93 1.04 -10.21
C PRO A 75 -17.97 -0.32 -10.89
N ASN A 76 -19.16 -0.77 -11.32
CA ASN A 76 -19.31 -2.08 -11.93
C ASN A 76 -18.47 -2.24 -13.22
N PHE A 77 -18.37 -1.21 -14.04
CA PHE A 77 -17.54 -1.26 -15.25
C PHE A 77 -16.06 -1.50 -14.96
N VAL A 78 -15.51 -1.02 -13.81
CA VAL A 78 -14.15 -1.35 -13.39
C VAL A 78 -14.04 -2.85 -13.09
N LYS A 79 -15.02 -3.41 -12.40
CA LYS A 79 -15.04 -4.84 -12.06
C LYS A 79 -15.11 -5.71 -13.32
N THR A 80 -15.94 -5.34 -14.28
CA THR A 80 -16.14 -6.11 -15.51
C THR A 80 -15.04 -5.92 -16.55
N GLU A 81 -14.43 -4.74 -16.65
CA GLU A 81 -13.48 -4.44 -17.70
C GLU A 81 -12.00 -4.58 -17.28
N ILE A 82 -11.71 -4.52 -15.99
CA ILE A 82 -10.34 -4.62 -15.48
C ILE A 82 -10.15 -5.86 -14.62
N LEU A 83 -10.95 -6.02 -13.57
CA LEU A 83 -10.73 -7.10 -12.61
C LEU A 83 -11.03 -8.48 -13.18
N SER A 84 -11.96 -8.60 -14.14
CA SER A 84 -12.26 -9.86 -14.82
C SER A 84 -11.25 -10.26 -15.92
N VAL A 85 -10.31 -9.38 -16.24
CA VAL A 85 -9.30 -9.63 -17.28
C VAL A 85 -7.95 -9.86 -16.61
N GLU A 86 -7.45 -11.10 -16.66
CA GLU A 86 -6.29 -11.55 -15.87
C GLU A 86 -5.08 -10.64 -15.98
N TYR A 87 -4.64 -10.29 -17.20
CA TYR A 87 -3.45 -9.45 -17.35
C TYR A 87 -3.65 -8.01 -16.85
N LEU A 88 -4.86 -7.44 -16.98
CA LEU A 88 -5.17 -6.10 -16.47
C LEU A 88 -5.25 -6.13 -14.94
N SER A 89 -5.92 -7.13 -14.39
CA SER A 89 -6.01 -7.36 -12.95
C SER A 89 -4.63 -7.53 -12.32
N LYS A 90 -3.78 -8.34 -12.94
CA LYS A 90 -2.38 -8.53 -12.48
C LYS A 90 -1.59 -7.22 -12.49
N ASN A 91 -1.63 -6.46 -13.58
CA ASN A 91 -0.95 -5.17 -13.66
C ASN A 91 -1.48 -4.18 -12.62
N LEU A 92 -2.80 -4.16 -12.39
CA LEU A 92 -3.42 -3.34 -11.36
C LEU A 92 -2.84 -3.67 -9.97
N PHE A 93 -2.77 -4.95 -9.61
CA PHE A 93 -2.26 -5.32 -8.28
C PHE A 93 -0.74 -5.14 -8.15
N MET A 94 0.01 -5.15 -9.24
CA MET A 94 1.41 -4.75 -9.25
C MET A 94 1.60 -3.25 -8.97
N ASP A 95 0.61 -2.40 -9.24
CA ASP A 95 0.62 -0.99 -8.85
C ASP A 95 0.62 -0.80 -7.31
N HIS A 96 0.13 -1.78 -6.56
CA HIS A 96 0.02 -1.74 -5.09
C HIS A 96 1.27 -2.24 -4.36
N ILE A 97 2.33 -2.63 -5.08
CA ILE A 97 3.50 -3.29 -4.53
C ILE A 97 4.76 -2.50 -4.83
N LEU A 98 5.58 -2.27 -3.80
CA LEU A 98 6.94 -1.74 -3.95
C LEU A 98 7.95 -2.80 -3.56
N ALA A 99 9.08 -2.84 -4.29
CA ALA A 99 10.28 -3.55 -3.87
C ALA A 99 11.08 -2.63 -2.93
N GLY A 100 11.02 -2.91 -1.63
CA GLY A 100 11.63 -2.10 -0.57
C GLY A 100 10.77 -2.08 0.68
N HIS A 101 11.35 -1.62 1.78
CA HIS A 101 10.66 -1.47 3.07
C HIS A 101 10.42 0.01 3.34
N LYS A 102 9.17 0.44 3.33
CA LYS A 102 8.77 1.83 3.57
C LYS A 102 7.70 1.87 4.65
N THR A 103 8.11 2.22 5.84
CA THR A 103 7.20 2.50 6.95
C THR A 103 6.71 3.95 6.90
N SER A 104 5.73 4.26 7.70
CA SER A 104 5.24 5.64 7.84
C SER A 104 6.32 6.60 8.38
N LEU A 105 7.35 6.07 9.07
CA LEU A 105 8.49 6.83 9.59
C LEU A 105 9.53 7.14 8.52
N ASP A 106 9.58 6.36 7.44
CA ASP A 106 10.49 6.57 6.32
C ASP A 106 10.01 7.68 5.37
N VAL A 107 8.72 8.04 5.47
CA VAL A 107 8.11 9.11 4.66
C VAL A 107 8.10 10.40 5.46
N LYS A 108 9.03 11.32 5.13
CA LYS A 108 9.13 12.63 5.81
C LYS A 108 8.31 13.69 5.10
N ASP A 109 8.69 14.03 3.87
CA ASP A 109 8.02 14.97 3.01
C ASP A 109 7.40 14.23 1.82
N PHE A 110 7.44 14.82 0.64
CA PHE A 110 7.07 14.12 -0.60
C PHE A 110 8.19 13.17 -1.02
N THR A 111 7.89 11.88 -1.04
CA THR A 111 8.79 10.82 -1.48
C THR A 111 8.22 10.17 -2.75
N THR A 112 9.03 10.07 -3.80
CA THR A 112 8.63 9.35 -5.04
C THR A 112 9.18 7.93 -4.99
N GLU A 113 8.30 6.96 -5.19
CA GLU A 113 8.61 5.53 -5.23
C GLU A 113 8.18 4.92 -6.56
N ILE A 114 8.79 3.78 -6.91
CA ILE A 114 8.48 3.03 -8.13
C ILE A 114 7.77 1.74 -7.76
N THR A 115 6.59 1.52 -8.32
CA THR A 115 5.83 0.27 -8.13
C THR A 115 6.45 -0.89 -8.91
N VAL A 116 6.05 -2.11 -8.59
CA VAL A 116 6.47 -3.32 -9.33
C VAL A 116 6.00 -3.29 -10.79
N SER A 117 4.93 -2.58 -11.09
CA SER A 117 4.48 -2.30 -12.47
C SER A 117 5.29 -1.20 -13.16
N ASN A 118 6.38 -0.72 -12.54
CA ASN A 118 7.25 0.34 -13.04
C ASN A 118 6.56 1.69 -13.23
N LYS A 119 5.64 2.05 -12.33
CA LYS A 119 4.96 3.36 -12.32
C LYS A 119 5.38 4.17 -11.10
N LYS A 120 5.46 5.50 -11.26
CA LYS A 120 5.79 6.42 -10.16
C LYS A 120 4.57 6.69 -9.29
N ILE A 121 4.75 6.61 -7.99
CA ILE A 121 3.77 7.05 -6.99
C ILE A 121 4.44 7.99 -6.00
N GLN A 122 3.64 8.88 -5.42
CA GLN A 122 4.11 9.79 -4.38
C GLN A 122 3.55 9.36 -3.04
N LEU A 123 4.43 9.32 -2.06
CA LEU A 123 4.10 9.14 -0.66
C LEU A 123 4.32 10.47 0.06
N TYR A 124 3.44 10.84 0.95
CA TYR A 124 3.63 11.98 1.83
C TYR A 124 2.89 11.78 3.15
N LYS A 125 3.35 12.45 4.18
CA LYS A 125 2.78 12.36 5.51
C LYS A 125 2.43 13.74 6.04
N THR A 126 1.20 13.87 6.51
CA THR A 126 0.73 14.99 7.33
C THR A 126 0.34 14.43 8.70
N ASN A 127 -0.91 14.52 9.09
CA ASN A 127 -1.44 13.79 10.26
C ASN A 127 -1.62 12.28 9.98
N SER A 128 -1.74 11.91 8.71
CA SER A 128 -1.83 10.53 8.21
C SER A 128 -0.86 10.34 7.05
N LEU A 129 -0.50 9.09 6.78
CA LEU A 129 0.23 8.70 5.58
C LEU A 129 -0.73 8.69 4.37
N PHE A 130 -0.25 9.22 3.28
CA PHE A 130 -0.95 9.22 1.98
C PHE A 130 -0.09 8.53 0.93
N VAL A 131 -0.75 7.82 0.03
CA VAL A 131 -0.20 7.35 -1.23
C VAL A 131 -0.97 8.00 -2.37
N LYS A 132 -0.33 8.95 -3.06
CA LYS A 132 -0.97 9.90 -3.97
C LYS A 132 -2.13 10.62 -3.25
N ASP A 133 -3.38 10.50 -3.75
CA ASP A 133 -4.59 11.11 -3.16
C ASP A 133 -5.36 10.15 -2.21
N MET A 134 -4.81 8.96 -1.96
CA MET A 134 -5.44 7.94 -1.11
C MET A 134 -4.93 8.02 0.31
N ILE A 135 -5.84 7.94 1.27
CA ILE A 135 -5.47 7.88 2.68
C ILE A 135 -5.12 6.45 3.09
N VAL A 136 -4.04 6.32 3.84
CA VAL A 136 -3.69 5.08 4.56
C VAL A 136 -4.50 5.03 5.84
N THR A 137 -5.41 4.06 5.94
CA THR A 137 -6.33 3.91 7.08
C THR A 137 -5.73 3.10 8.23
N LYS A 138 -4.78 2.20 7.92
CA LYS A 138 -3.96 1.49 8.91
C LYS A 138 -2.53 1.47 8.40
N GLU A 139 -1.65 2.11 9.16
CA GLU A 139 -0.23 2.19 8.84
C GLU A 139 0.55 1.03 9.49
N ASP A 140 1.67 0.66 8.87
CA ASP A 140 2.75 -0.14 9.47
C ASP A 140 2.32 -1.50 10.05
N LEU A 141 1.52 -2.27 9.32
CA LEU A 141 1.30 -3.66 9.66
C LEU A 141 2.57 -4.45 9.30
N MET A 142 3.43 -4.65 10.30
CA MET A 142 4.76 -5.22 10.13
C MET A 142 4.71 -6.71 9.89
N ALA A 143 5.47 -7.19 8.91
CA ALA A 143 5.68 -8.59 8.58
C ALA A 143 7.18 -8.89 8.47
N LYS A 144 7.58 -10.17 8.58
CA LYS A 144 8.99 -10.59 8.51
C LYS A 144 9.70 -10.25 7.19
N ASN A 145 8.95 -10.09 6.12
CA ASN A 145 9.46 -9.80 4.78
C ASN A 145 8.90 -8.49 4.19
N GLY A 146 8.37 -7.60 5.04
CA GLY A 146 7.87 -6.30 4.57
C GLY A 146 6.88 -5.62 5.50
N VAL A 147 6.16 -4.67 4.95
CA VAL A 147 5.13 -3.89 5.64
C VAL A 147 3.88 -3.78 4.77
N VAL A 148 2.72 -3.79 5.40
CA VAL A 148 1.43 -3.61 4.73
C VAL A 148 0.76 -2.35 5.27
N HIS A 149 0.30 -1.50 4.37
CA HIS A 149 -0.51 -0.32 4.65
C HIS A 149 -1.90 -0.54 4.07
N VAL A 150 -2.94 -0.37 4.86
CA VAL A 150 -4.32 -0.49 4.37
C VAL A 150 -4.76 0.86 3.80
N ILE A 151 -5.26 0.87 2.58
CA ILE A 151 -5.73 2.07 1.88
C ILE A 151 -7.24 2.04 1.63
N ASN A 152 -7.83 3.23 1.52
CA ASN A 152 -9.26 3.43 1.38
C ASN A 152 -9.79 3.34 -0.06
N CYS A 153 -8.92 3.08 -1.03
CA CYS A 153 -9.27 2.99 -2.45
C CYS A 153 -8.40 1.95 -3.15
N VAL A 154 -8.90 1.34 -4.22
CA VAL A 154 -8.09 0.53 -5.14
C VAL A 154 -7.23 1.47 -5.97
N MET A 155 -5.92 1.25 -5.99
CA MET A 155 -4.96 2.14 -6.62
C MET A 155 -4.85 1.89 -8.13
N PHE A 156 -5.22 2.89 -8.92
CA PHE A 156 -4.98 2.92 -10.36
C PHE A 156 -3.91 3.97 -10.65
N VAL A 157 -2.68 3.55 -10.85
CA VAL A 157 -1.60 4.50 -11.14
C VAL A 157 -1.71 4.95 -12.58
N GLN A 158 -2.21 6.17 -12.75
CA GLN A 158 -2.27 6.84 -14.05
C GLN A 158 -0.91 7.47 -14.37
N PRO A 159 -0.53 7.54 -15.65
CA PRO A 159 0.53 8.43 -16.07
C PRO A 159 0.22 9.85 -15.59
N SER A 160 1.22 10.59 -15.20
CA SER A 160 1.04 11.97 -14.75
C SER A 160 2.09 12.88 -15.36
N ILE A 161 1.86 14.19 -15.30
CA ILE A 161 2.83 15.21 -15.71
C ILE A 161 4.21 15.05 -15.06
N GLN A 162 4.28 14.33 -13.94
CA GLN A 162 5.51 14.04 -13.21
C GLN A 162 6.21 12.76 -13.69
N ASP A 163 5.59 12.00 -14.61
CA ASP A 163 6.19 10.80 -15.16
C ASP A 163 7.10 11.14 -16.33
N ASP A 164 8.41 11.28 -16.04
CA ASP A 164 9.46 11.61 -17.03
C ASP A 164 9.70 10.51 -18.09
N ARG A 165 9.05 9.35 -17.95
CA ARG A 165 9.03 8.29 -18.97
C ARG A 165 8.08 8.60 -20.12
N LEU A 166 7.17 9.56 -19.92
CA LEU A 166 6.26 10.04 -20.94
C LEU A 166 6.91 11.19 -21.72
N THR A 167 6.57 11.30 -23.01
CA THR A 167 6.92 12.50 -23.79
C THR A 167 6.20 13.73 -23.21
N PRO A 168 6.75 14.95 -23.37
CA PRO A 168 6.10 16.18 -22.90
C PRO A 168 4.67 16.38 -23.41
N GLU A 169 4.36 15.85 -24.60
CA GLU A 169 3.02 15.87 -25.18
C GLU A 169 2.07 14.95 -24.42
N ASN A 170 2.50 13.71 -24.18
CA ASN A 170 1.72 12.75 -23.40
C ASN A 170 1.54 13.17 -21.94
N GLN A 171 2.53 13.86 -21.34
CA GLN A 171 2.39 14.41 -19.99
C GLN A 171 1.29 15.46 -19.87
N ARG A 172 1.08 16.25 -20.91
CA ARG A 172 0.00 17.27 -20.95
C ARG A 172 -1.40 16.67 -21.00
N ASP A 173 -1.53 15.50 -21.64
CA ASP A 173 -2.81 14.82 -21.79
C ASP A 173 -3.24 14.07 -20.50
N TYR A 174 -2.32 13.91 -19.53
CA TYR A 174 -2.57 13.24 -18.28
C TYR A 174 -2.34 14.16 -17.08
N PRO A 175 -3.28 15.07 -16.79
CA PRO A 175 -3.21 15.88 -15.59
C PRO A 175 -3.19 14.97 -14.34
N LEU A 176 -2.76 15.52 -13.22
CA LEU A 176 -2.82 14.82 -11.92
C LEU A 176 -4.26 14.34 -11.67
N THR A 177 -4.50 13.07 -11.92
CA THR A 177 -5.79 12.44 -11.71
C THR A 177 -5.79 11.65 -10.41
N SER A 178 -6.96 11.55 -9.80
CA SER A 178 -7.16 10.65 -8.66
C SER A 178 -6.76 9.23 -9.03
N CYS A 179 -6.08 8.55 -8.12
CA CYS A 179 -5.82 7.12 -8.26
C CYS A 179 -7.06 6.25 -8.02
N CYS A 180 -8.18 6.84 -7.59
CA CYS A 180 -9.46 6.17 -7.40
C CYS A 180 -10.31 6.36 -8.65
N MET A 181 -10.38 5.36 -9.52
CA MET A 181 -11.22 5.43 -10.73
C MET A 181 -12.69 5.55 -10.41
N ARG A 182 -13.35 6.52 -11.06
CA ARG A 182 -14.77 6.81 -10.86
C ARG A 182 -15.55 6.89 -12.17
N THR A 183 -14.87 7.01 -13.31
CA THR A 183 -15.47 7.20 -14.62
C THR A 183 -14.95 6.20 -15.66
N GLU A 184 -15.78 5.88 -16.67
CA GLU A 184 -15.38 5.02 -17.80
C GLU A 184 -14.20 5.62 -18.59
N LYS A 185 -14.13 6.95 -18.68
CA LYS A 185 -13.01 7.64 -19.33
C LYS A 185 -11.68 7.32 -18.63
N GLU A 186 -11.66 7.35 -17.30
CA GLU A 186 -10.46 6.99 -16.51
C GLU A 186 -10.03 5.55 -16.73
N VAL A 187 -11.01 4.61 -16.81
CA VAL A 187 -10.74 3.21 -17.14
C VAL A 187 -10.12 3.08 -18.54
N SER A 188 -10.69 3.75 -19.53
CA SER A 188 -10.19 3.72 -20.90
C SER A 188 -8.75 4.24 -20.99
N VAL A 189 -8.46 5.36 -20.33
CA VAL A 189 -7.12 5.95 -20.25
C VAL A 189 -6.15 4.98 -19.57
N TRP A 190 -6.52 4.41 -18.43
CA TRP A 190 -5.65 3.46 -17.73
C TRP A 190 -5.35 2.22 -18.58
N LYS A 191 -6.35 1.64 -19.24
CA LYS A 191 -6.20 0.49 -20.15
C LYS A 191 -5.26 0.79 -21.32
N SER A 192 -5.38 1.96 -21.93
CA SER A 192 -4.53 2.35 -23.08
C SER A 192 -3.04 2.49 -22.70
N ASN A 193 -2.76 2.79 -21.42
CA ASN A 193 -1.40 2.92 -20.90
C ASN A 193 -0.87 1.64 -20.21
N THR A 194 -1.71 0.63 -20.04
CA THR A 194 -1.31 -0.67 -19.52
C THR A 194 -0.83 -1.51 -20.70
N LYS A 195 0.48 -1.42 -21.01
CA LYS A 195 1.08 -2.22 -22.09
C LYS A 195 1.16 -3.67 -21.66
N ILE A 196 0.79 -4.56 -22.57
CA ILE A 196 1.09 -5.99 -22.47
C ILE A 196 2.59 -6.12 -22.75
N ASN A 197 3.40 -6.38 -21.72
CA ASN A 197 4.81 -6.77 -21.85
C ASN A 197 4.91 -8.27 -21.91
#